data_bd7a2de34dd2496f00cf2c2c86eb47c6
#
_entry.id   bd7a2de34dd2496f00cf2c2c86eb47c6
#
_cell.length_a   1.000
_cell.length_b   1.000
_cell.length_c   1.000
_cell.angle_alpha   90.00
_cell.angle_beta   90.00
_cell.angle_gamma   90.00
#
_symmetry.space_group_name_H-M   'P 1'
#
loop_
_entity.id
_entity.type
_entity.pdbx_description
1 polymer ?
#
loop_
_entity_poly.entity_id
_entity_poly.type
_entity_poly.pdbx_seq_one_letter_code
_entity_poly.pdbx_strand_id
1 'polypeptide(L)'
;MIIKMTDVETNISTTNVDIGDIGSRFYTEDENTAFIRIRIKYDGQPVNLNETDMKPKLDLFMQDGSIFIDEPTEVLIAESGLIQYNIPTKVIKHAGRATCKLFLDNGNESVHVANFNFNIVDSGVEKTVAKEVSVDLVKDTVKRVISEDLTEVLDDGFKEKLTDDLKSYVSTNKDEFKGEKGDVGPQGAIGLTGPQGIQGPKGETGSVNMTDSGWIPLTLSLIHI
;
A
#
# COMPACT_ATOMS: atom_id res chain seq x y z
N MET A 1 -1.25 -5.97 -22.01
CA MET A 1 -1.31 -5.50 -20.61
C MET A 1 -2.74 -5.06 -20.34
N ILE A 2 -3.37 -5.56 -19.29
CA ILE A 2 -4.71 -5.13 -18.88
C ILE A 2 -4.52 -3.97 -17.90
N ILE A 3 -5.22 -2.86 -18.14
CA ILE A 3 -5.12 -1.63 -17.34
C ILE A 3 -6.50 -1.32 -16.77
N LYS A 4 -6.58 -1.01 -15.49
CA LYS A 4 -7.75 -0.44 -14.85
C LYS A 4 -7.60 1.08 -14.79
N MET A 5 -8.48 1.78 -15.47
CA MET A 5 -8.37 3.23 -15.61
C MET A 5 -9.72 3.90 -15.41
N THR A 6 -9.69 5.03 -14.73
CA THR A 6 -10.84 5.91 -14.56
C THR A 6 -10.50 7.31 -15.07
N ASP A 7 -11.45 7.89 -15.80
CA ASP A 7 -11.36 9.26 -16.29
C ASP A 7 -12.18 10.19 -15.37
N VAL A 8 -11.58 11.29 -14.97
CA VAL A 8 -12.17 12.33 -14.13
C VAL A 8 -12.01 13.68 -14.85
N GLU A 9 -13.01 14.51 -14.75
CA GLU A 9 -12.95 15.88 -15.24
C GLU A 9 -13.17 16.84 -14.08
N THR A 10 -12.34 17.86 -13.98
CA THR A 10 -12.46 18.91 -12.98
C THR A 10 -12.42 20.28 -13.61
N ASN A 11 -13.10 21.23 -12.99
CA ASN A 11 -13.08 22.64 -13.39
C ASN A 11 -12.65 23.47 -12.20
N ILE A 12 -11.51 24.15 -12.31
CA ILE A 12 -11.00 25.02 -11.26
C ILE A 12 -12.04 26.12 -11.01
N SER A 13 -12.47 26.25 -9.77
CA SER A 13 -13.50 27.18 -9.35
C SER A 13 -13.21 27.71 -7.96
N THR A 14 -13.64 28.93 -7.70
CA THR A 14 -13.57 29.53 -6.35
C THR A 14 -14.68 29.05 -5.41
N THR A 15 -15.69 28.36 -5.95
CA THR A 15 -16.91 28.00 -5.19
C THR A 15 -17.04 26.53 -4.87
N ASN A 16 -16.61 25.62 -5.77
CA ASN A 16 -16.67 24.19 -5.54
C ASN A 16 -15.60 23.45 -6.35
N VAL A 17 -14.70 22.82 -5.63
CA VAL A 17 -13.63 21.97 -6.19
C VAL A 17 -13.78 20.51 -5.73
N ASP A 18 -14.88 20.16 -5.04
CA ASP A 18 -15.13 18.83 -4.54
C ASP A 18 -15.92 18.01 -5.57
N ILE A 19 -15.27 17.03 -6.17
CA ILE A 19 -15.88 16.07 -7.11
C ILE A 19 -16.57 14.94 -6.34
N GLY A 20 -16.17 14.69 -5.09
CA GLY A 20 -16.67 13.58 -4.30
C GLY A 20 -16.09 12.23 -4.70
N ASP A 21 -16.89 11.18 -4.60
CA ASP A 21 -16.48 9.82 -4.96
C ASP A 21 -16.54 9.65 -6.49
N ILE A 22 -15.38 9.34 -7.09
CA ILE A 22 -15.27 9.08 -8.54
C ILE A 22 -15.77 7.69 -8.96
N GLY A 23 -16.29 6.90 -8.00
CA GLY A 23 -16.87 5.58 -8.27
C GLY A 23 -15.85 4.49 -8.59
N SER A 24 -14.56 4.78 -8.53
CA SER A 24 -13.51 3.81 -8.86
C SER A 24 -13.23 2.88 -7.71
N ARG A 25 -13.04 1.61 -8.06
CA ARG A 25 -12.61 0.56 -7.14
C ARG A 25 -11.40 -0.15 -7.73
N PHE A 26 -10.27 0.04 -7.07
CA PHE A 26 -9.06 -0.72 -7.34
C PHE A 26 -8.90 -1.80 -6.28
N TYR A 27 -8.10 -2.80 -6.57
CA TYR A 27 -7.81 -3.88 -5.62
C TYR A 27 -6.33 -3.83 -5.24
N THR A 28 -5.99 -4.34 -4.08
CA THR A 28 -4.61 -4.38 -3.59
C THR A 28 -3.65 -5.07 -4.55
N GLU A 29 -4.15 -5.98 -5.41
CA GLU A 29 -3.37 -6.67 -6.45
C GLU A 29 -3.24 -5.91 -7.77
N ASP A 30 -3.90 -4.77 -7.92
CA ASP A 30 -3.80 -3.98 -9.15
C ASP A 30 -2.46 -3.20 -9.24
N GLU A 31 -1.37 -3.82 -8.80
CA GLU A 31 -0.04 -3.20 -8.82
C GLU A 31 0.38 -2.80 -10.25
N ASN A 32 0.78 -1.56 -10.41
CA ASN A 32 1.20 -0.97 -11.69
C ASN A 32 0.17 -1.06 -12.83
N THR A 33 -1.10 -1.34 -12.52
CA THR A 33 -2.19 -1.45 -13.50
C THR A 33 -3.36 -0.51 -13.21
N ALA A 34 -3.32 0.19 -12.09
CA ALA A 34 -4.35 1.12 -11.63
C ALA A 34 -3.97 2.57 -11.96
N PHE A 35 -4.82 3.24 -12.73
CA PHE A 35 -4.59 4.60 -13.22
C PHE A 35 -5.82 5.48 -13.04
N ILE A 36 -5.59 6.75 -12.72
CA ILE A 36 -6.62 7.78 -12.71
C ILE A 36 -6.17 8.88 -13.67
N ARG A 37 -6.95 9.14 -14.71
CA ARG A 37 -6.75 10.27 -15.60
C ARG A 37 -7.61 11.42 -15.18
N ILE A 38 -7.05 12.61 -15.18
CA ILE A 38 -7.73 13.82 -14.74
C ILE A 38 -7.56 14.88 -15.83
N ARG A 39 -8.69 15.40 -16.30
CA ARG A 39 -8.73 16.53 -17.22
C ARG A 39 -9.01 17.80 -16.43
N ILE A 40 -8.06 18.70 -16.43
CA ILE A 40 -8.14 19.97 -15.70
C ILE A 40 -8.70 21.03 -16.63
N LYS A 41 -9.77 21.68 -16.20
CA LYS A 41 -10.39 22.83 -16.88
C LYS A 41 -10.35 24.05 -15.98
N TYR A 42 -10.41 25.22 -16.59
CA TYR A 42 -10.61 26.49 -15.96
C TYR A 42 -11.67 27.26 -16.77
N ASP A 43 -12.71 27.72 -16.11
CA ASP A 43 -13.87 28.37 -16.73
C ASP A 43 -14.42 27.56 -17.94
N GLY A 44 -14.50 26.25 -17.78
CA GLY A 44 -14.99 25.33 -18.80
C GLY A 44 -14.02 25.02 -19.94
N GLN A 45 -12.89 25.70 -20.03
CA GLN A 45 -11.87 25.47 -21.05
C GLN A 45 -10.72 24.61 -20.49
N PRO A 46 -10.11 23.74 -21.31
CA PRO A 46 -8.93 22.99 -20.90
C PRO A 46 -7.79 23.92 -20.46
N VAL A 47 -7.13 23.59 -19.35
CA VAL A 47 -5.93 24.29 -18.92
C VAL A 47 -4.75 23.86 -19.77
N ASN A 48 -4.10 24.80 -20.45
CA ASN A 48 -2.87 24.52 -21.16
C ASN A 48 -1.67 24.57 -20.21
N LEU A 49 -1.19 23.39 -19.80
CA LEU A 49 -0.05 23.26 -18.89
C LEU A 49 1.30 23.69 -19.51
N ASN A 50 1.37 23.92 -20.82
CA ASN A 50 2.55 24.49 -21.46
C ASN A 50 2.66 26.01 -21.26
N GLU A 51 1.54 26.67 -20.96
CA GLU A 51 1.46 28.13 -20.78
C GLU A 51 1.64 28.56 -19.31
N THR A 52 1.89 27.60 -18.43
CA THR A 52 2.13 27.84 -17.00
C THR A 52 3.40 27.11 -16.55
N ASP A 53 4.08 27.63 -15.55
CA ASP A 53 5.20 26.99 -14.86
C ASP A 53 4.74 26.05 -13.72
N MET A 54 3.42 25.99 -13.47
CA MET A 54 2.83 25.17 -12.43
C MET A 54 2.82 23.68 -12.81
N LYS A 55 3.13 22.84 -11.86
CA LYS A 55 3.13 21.37 -12.01
C LYS A 55 1.99 20.76 -11.21
N PRO A 56 1.32 19.75 -11.76
CA PRO A 56 0.29 19.04 -11.03
C PRO A 56 0.92 18.17 -9.93
N LYS A 57 0.35 18.27 -8.73
CA LYS A 57 0.72 17.50 -7.54
C LYS A 57 -0.52 16.91 -6.90
N LEU A 58 -0.37 15.74 -6.30
CA LEU A 58 -1.46 15.01 -5.68
C LEU A 58 -1.08 14.59 -4.26
N ASP A 59 -1.93 14.95 -3.30
CA ASP A 59 -1.83 14.46 -1.93
C ASP A 59 -2.92 13.41 -1.69
N LEU A 60 -2.58 12.32 -1.01
CA LEU A 60 -3.52 11.26 -0.66
C LEU A 60 -3.56 11.06 0.85
N PHE A 61 -4.79 10.94 1.35
CA PHE A 61 -5.10 10.65 2.74
C PHE A 61 -5.91 9.36 2.80
N MET A 62 -5.30 8.30 3.33
CA MET A 62 -5.89 6.98 3.38
C MET A 62 -6.77 6.79 4.62
N GLN A 63 -7.74 5.91 4.54
CA GLN A 63 -8.65 5.59 5.64
C GLN A 63 -7.94 5.03 6.87
N ASP A 64 -6.84 4.31 6.69
CA ASP A 64 -6.01 3.79 7.78
C ASP A 64 -5.13 4.85 8.45
N GLY A 65 -5.21 6.10 7.96
CA GLY A 65 -4.43 7.24 8.43
C GLY A 65 -3.05 7.36 7.80
N SER A 66 -2.72 6.56 6.79
CA SER A 66 -1.53 6.76 5.96
C SER A 66 -1.69 8.00 5.09
N ILE A 67 -0.59 8.73 4.88
CA ILE A 67 -0.57 10.00 4.14
C ILE A 67 0.57 9.98 3.14
N PHE A 68 0.25 10.28 1.89
CA PHE A 68 1.22 10.40 0.80
C PHE A 68 1.10 11.82 0.21
N ILE A 69 2.20 12.54 0.26
CA ILE A 69 2.26 13.95 -0.17
C ILE A 69 3.11 14.06 -1.43
N ASP A 70 2.75 15.01 -2.29
CA ASP A 70 3.46 15.32 -3.54
C ASP A 70 3.64 14.06 -4.44
N GLU A 71 2.63 13.19 -4.48
CA GLU A 71 2.66 12.03 -5.36
C GLU A 71 2.79 12.47 -6.82
N PRO A 72 3.72 11.88 -7.57
CA PRO A 72 4.00 12.30 -8.93
C PRO A 72 2.85 11.99 -9.86
N THR A 73 2.48 12.96 -10.69
CA THR A 73 1.54 12.80 -11.78
C THR A 73 2.25 12.95 -13.12
N GLU A 74 1.79 12.25 -14.13
CA GLU A 74 2.30 12.33 -15.49
C GLU A 74 1.41 13.26 -16.33
N VAL A 75 2.00 14.22 -17.03
CA VAL A 75 1.27 15.06 -17.98
C VAL A 75 1.21 14.32 -19.31
N LEU A 76 0.01 13.85 -19.69
CA LEU A 76 -0.19 13.14 -20.95
C LEU A 76 -0.35 14.07 -22.13
N ILE A 77 -1.20 15.10 -22.00
CA ILE A 77 -1.46 16.09 -23.04
C ILE A 77 -1.58 17.46 -22.37
N ALA A 78 -0.47 18.19 -22.37
CA ALA A 78 -0.37 19.48 -21.68
C ALA A 78 -1.38 20.51 -22.21
N GLU A 79 -1.58 20.59 -23.53
CA GLU A 79 -2.50 21.53 -24.18
C GLU A 79 -3.97 21.33 -23.77
N SER A 80 -4.33 20.12 -23.36
CA SER A 80 -5.69 19.78 -22.93
C SER A 80 -5.83 19.60 -21.42
N GLY A 81 -4.79 19.90 -20.64
CA GLY A 81 -4.77 19.72 -19.19
C GLY A 81 -4.98 18.27 -18.76
N LEU A 82 -4.60 17.30 -19.62
CA LEU A 82 -4.76 15.88 -19.31
C LEU A 82 -3.54 15.35 -18.56
N ILE A 83 -3.76 14.95 -17.33
CA ILE A 83 -2.76 14.31 -16.49
C ILE A 83 -3.18 12.90 -16.11
N GLN A 84 -2.23 12.10 -15.69
CA GLN A 84 -2.46 10.74 -15.20
C GLN A 84 -1.74 10.52 -13.87
N TYR A 85 -2.44 9.96 -12.93
CA TYR A 85 -1.85 9.41 -11.72
C TYR A 85 -1.78 7.89 -11.84
N ASN A 86 -0.58 7.36 -11.77
CA ASN A 86 -0.33 5.93 -11.68
C ASN A 86 -0.26 5.57 -10.20
N ILE A 87 -1.25 4.80 -9.71
CA ILE A 87 -1.30 4.43 -8.30
C ILE A 87 -0.14 3.47 -8.00
N PRO A 88 0.87 3.91 -7.23
CA PRO A 88 2.05 3.09 -6.99
C PRO A 88 1.76 1.98 -5.98
N THR A 89 2.60 0.95 -5.99
CA THR A 89 2.50 -0.20 -5.07
C THR A 89 2.42 0.21 -3.61
N LYS A 90 3.15 1.24 -3.20
CA LYS A 90 3.11 1.75 -1.81
C LYS A 90 1.73 2.26 -1.42
N VAL A 91 0.94 2.82 -2.34
CA VAL A 91 -0.41 3.35 -2.09
C VAL A 91 -1.46 2.26 -2.23
N ILE A 92 -1.37 1.44 -3.29
CA ILE A 92 -2.41 0.43 -3.61
C ILE A 92 -2.56 -0.65 -2.51
N LYS A 93 -1.54 -0.85 -1.68
CA LYS A 93 -1.54 -1.80 -0.56
C LYS A 93 -2.39 -1.35 0.62
N HIS A 94 -2.77 -0.08 0.68
CA HIS A 94 -3.59 0.47 1.75
C HIS A 94 -5.07 0.37 1.38
N ALA A 95 -5.72 -0.70 1.83
CA ALA A 95 -7.15 -0.89 1.59
C ALA A 95 -8.00 0.17 2.31
N GLY A 96 -9.08 0.57 1.68
CA GLY A 96 -10.00 1.56 2.21
C GLY A 96 -10.20 2.75 1.29
N ARG A 97 -10.81 3.80 1.82
CA ARG A 97 -11.06 5.05 1.09
C ARG A 97 -9.78 5.88 1.02
N ALA A 98 -9.43 6.30 -0.19
CA ALA A 98 -8.40 7.30 -0.45
C ALA A 98 -9.06 8.65 -0.75
N THR A 99 -8.72 9.68 0.02
CA THR A 99 -9.12 11.07 -0.22
C THR A 99 -7.97 11.79 -0.88
N CYS A 100 -8.20 12.34 -2.05
CA CYS A 100 -7.19 12.99 -2.88
C CYS A 100 -7.40 14.49 -2.93
N LYS A 101 -6.29 15.23 -2.91
CA LYS A 101 -6.26 16.67 -3.14
C LYS A 101 -5.30 16.94 -4.30
N LEU A 102 -5.85 17.43 -5.41
CA LEU A 102 -5.07 17.83 -6.58
C LEU A 102 -4.85 19.34 -6.56
N PHE A 103 -3.63 19.75 -6.82
CA PHE A 103 -3.27 21.16 -6.94
C PHE A 103 -2.20 21.36 -8.01
N LEU A 104 -2.09 22.58 -8.50
CA LEU A 104 -1.02 23.05 -9.38
C LEU A 104 -0.08 23.91 -8.55
N ASP A 105 1.21 23.68 -8.63
CA ASP A 105 2.20 24.32 -7.77
C ASP A 105 3.50 24.59 -8.53
N ASN A 106 4.09 25.77 -8.35
CA ASN A 106 5.41 26.13 -8.91
C ASN A 106 6.46 26.40 -7.83
N GLY A 107 6.13 26.14 -6.57
CA GLY A 107 6.99 26.40 -5.41
C GLY A 107 6.83 27.79 -4.79
N ASN A 108 6.23 28.75 -5.52
CA ASN A 108 5.93 30.10 -5.02
C ASN A 108 4.41 30.31 -4.90
N GLU A 109 3.67 29.75 -5.83
CA GLU A 109 2.22 29.85 -5.92
C GLU A 109 1.61 28.47 -6.02
N SER A 110 0.44 28.28 -5.43
CA SER A 110 -0.30 27.04 -5.47
C SER A 110 -1.77 27.30 -5.72
N VAL A 111 -2.36 26.51 -6.63
CA VAL A 111 -3.79 26.58 -6.95
C VAL A 111 -4.42 25.22 -6.67
N HIS A 112 -5.41 25.22 -5.78
CA HIS A 112 -6.20 24.02 -5.51
C HIS A 112 -7.12 23.73 -6.69
N VAL A 113 -7.03 22.52 -7.24
CA VAL A 113 -7.75 22.11 -8.45
C VAL A 113 -8.99 21.30 -8.12
N ALA A 114 -8.85 20.27 -7.30
CA ALA A 114 -9.97 19.38 -6.96
C ALA A 114 -9.71 18.52 -5.71
N ASN A 115 -10.80 18.19 -5.02
CA ASN A 115 -10.85 17.08 -4.09
C ASN A 115 -11.66 15.94 -4.71
N PHE A 116 -11.22 14.71 -4.55
CA PHE A 116 -11.98 13.53 -4.95
C PHE A 116 -11.61 12.31 -4.10
N ASN A 117 -12.42 11.26 -4.18
CA ASN A 117 -12.18 10.04 -3.45
C ASN A 117 -12.30 8.84 -4.36
N PHE A 118 -11.55 7.78 -4.05
CA PHE A 118 -11.72 6.46 -4.63
C PHE A 118 -11.55 5.39 -3.55
N ASN A 119 -11.81 4.13 -3.88
CA ASN A 119 -11.69 3.04 -2.93
C ASN A 119 -10.69 2.00 -3.40
N ILE A 120 -9.86 1.52 -2.47
CA ILE A 120 -9.01 0.35 -2.64
C ILE A 120 -9.62 -0.78 -1.83
N VAL A 121 -9.93 -1.89 -2.50
CA VAL A 121 -10.57 -3.06 -1.89
C VAL A 121 -9.50 -4.09 -1.58
N ASP A 122 -9.48 -4.56 -0.35
CA ASP A 122 -8.66 -5.72 0.01
C ASP A 122 -9.32 -6.98 -0.56
N SER A 123 -8.57 -7.71 -1.38
CA SER A 123 -9.02 -9.00 -1.93
C SER A 123 -8.90 -10.16 -0.93
N GLY A 124 -8.29 -9.91 0.24
CA GLY A 124 -8.05 -10.92 1.27
C GLY A 124 -6.86 -11.83 0.98
N VAL A 125 -6.06 -11.52 -0.06
CA VAL A 125 -4.88 -12.31 -0.44
C VAL A 125 -3.60 -11.76 0.19
N GLU A 126 -3.55 -10.45 0.46
CA GLU A 126 -2.37 -9.81 1.01
C GLU A 126 -2.46 -9.57 2.53
N LYS A 127 -1.28 -9.54 3.16
CA LYS A 127 -1.14 -9.20 4.58
C LYS A 127 -1.44 -7.72 4.77
N THR A 128 -2.18 -7.40 5.82
CA THR A 128 -2.42 -6.02 6.26
C THR A 128 -1.09 -5.26 6.36
N VAL A 129 -1.00 -4.16 5.64
CA VAL A 129 0.17 -3.28 5.67
C VAL A 129 0.07 -2.38 6.91
N ALA A 130 1.18 -2.21 7.62
CA ALA A 130 1.24 -1.27 8.72
C ALA A 130 1.07 0.16 8.21
N LYS A 131 0.43 1.02 9.02
CA LYS A 131 0.28 2.45 8.73
C LYS A 131 1.61 3.05 8.31
N GLU A 132 1.64 3.67 7.15
CA GLU A 132 2.80 4.38 6.62
C GLU A 132 2.58 5.90 6.69
N VAL A 133 3.46 6.57 7.42
CA VAL A 133 3.51 8.03 7.44
C VAL A 133 4.86 8.43 6.86
N SER A 134 4.85 9.11 5.71
CA SER A 134 6.07 9.62 5.11
C SER A 134 6.72 10.63 6.05
N VAL A 135 7.97 10.37 6.44
CA VAL A 135 8.74 11.26 7.32
C VAL A 135 9.03 12.60 6.64
N ASP A 136 9.01 12.64 5.32
CA ASP A 136 9.15 13.88 4.56
C ASP A 136 7.92 14.80 4.71
N LEU A 137 6.76 14.23 5.10
CA LEU A 137 5.54 15.00 5.39
C LEU A 137 5.78 16.10 6.43
N VAL A 138 6.51 15.78 7.50
CA VAL A 138 6.82 16.78 8.55
C VAL A 138 7.69 17.89 7.98
N LYS A 139 8.66 17.54 7.14
CA LYS A 139 9.57 18.50 6.49
C LYS A 139 8.83 19.42 5.52
N ASP A 140 7.95 18.88 4.71
CA ASP A 140 7.24 19.64 3.68
C ASP A 140 6.06 20.41 4.25
N THR A 141 5.37 19.87 5.27
CA THR A 141 4.36 20.61 6.02
C THR A 141 4.99 21.77 6.80
N VAL A 142 6.13 21.54 7.45
CA VAL A 142 6.89 22.59 8.14
C VAL A 142 7.42 23.63 7.15
N LYS A 143 7.94 23.21 6.00
CA LYS A 143 8.35 24.14 4.93
C LYS A 143 7.17 24.98 4.41
N ARG A 144 6.01 24.35 4.19
CA ARG A 144 4.81 25.06 3.71
C ARG A 144 4.30 26.09 4.72
N VAL A 145 4.21 25.70 5.99
CA VAL A 145 3.79 26.62 7.08
C VAL A 145 4.83 27.73 7.31
N ILE A 146 6.11 27.44 7.16
CA ILE A 146 7.19 28.42 7.35
C ILE A 146 7.28 29.37 6.13
N SER A 147 6.99 28.90 4.91
CA SER A 147 7.11 29.74 3.71
C SER A 147 5.97 30.75 3.56
N GLU A 148 4.81 30.50 4.16
CA GLU A 148 3.66 31.41 4.01
C GLU A 148 3.65 32.60 4.99
N ASP A 149 4.30 32.51 6.19
CA ASP A 149 4.15 33.54 7.22
C ASP A 149 5.46 34.04 7.86
N LEU A 150 6.63 33.49 7.58
CA LEU A 150 7.80 33.70 8.44
C LEU A 150 9.13 34.03 7.77
N THR A 151 9.13 34.45 6.50
CA THR A 151 10.37 34.82 5.79
C THR A 151 11.11 36.00 6.40
N GLU A 152 10.48 36.77 7.27
CA GLU A 152 11.06 37.97 7.90
C GLU A 152 11.56 37.77 9.35
N VAL A 153 11.19 36.68 10.03
CA VAL A 153 11.41 36.54 11.50
C VAL A 153 12.34 35.41 11.90
N LEU A 154 12.68 34.50 10.98
CA LEU A 154 13.44 33.31 11.34
C LEU A 154 14.83 33.31 10.74
N ASP A 155 15.83 33.57 11.58
CA ASP A 155 17.23 33.37 11.23
C ASP A 155 17.58 31.87 11.08
N ASP A 156 18.74 31.59 10.52
CA ASP A 156 19.20 30.22 10.29
C ASP A 156 19.36 29.42 11.60
N GLY A 157 19.62 30.12 12.72
CA GLY A 157 19.71 29.49 14.04
C GLY A 157 18.38 28.95 14.57
N PHE A 158 17.27 29.59 14.24
CA PHE A 158 15.94 29.06 14.60
C PHE A 158 15.61 27.81 13.79
N LYS A 159 15.95 27.79 12.50
CA LYS A 159 15.72 26.62 11.61
C LYS A 159 16.52 25.41 12.09
N GLU A 160 17.77 25.61 12.49
CA GLU A 160 18.60 24.53 13.03
C GLU A 160 18.06 24.03 14.36
N LYS A 161 17.69 24.93 15.26
CA LYS A 161 17.13 24.55 16.57
C LYS A 161 15.79 23.82 16.43
N LEU A 162 14.88 24.30 15.57
CA LEU A 162 13.62 23.62 15.31
C LEU A 162 13.84 22.24 14.71
N THR A 163 14.79 22.11 13.79
CA THR A 163 15.14 20.82 13.19
C THR A 163 15.67 19.83 14.21
N ASP A 164 16.50 20.30 15.15
CA ASP A 164 17.07 19.44 16.18
C ASP A 164 16.06 19.11 17.29
N ASP A 165 15.21 20.05 17.65
CA ASP A 165 14.09 19.82 18.58
C ASP A 165 13.10 18.79 18.00
N LEU A 166 12.75 18.89 16.71
CA LEU A 166 11.90 17.90 16.01
C LEU A 166 12.56 16.52 15.92
N LYS A 167 13.83 16.44 15.58
CA LYS A 167 14.58 15.17 15.58
C LYS A 167 14.62 14.55 16.97
N SER A 168 14.85 15.38 17.99
CA SER A 168 14.86 14.95 19.39
C SER A 168 13.48 14.46 19.82
N TYR A 169 12.41 15.17 19.48
CA TYR A 169 11.03 14.78 19.76
C TYR A 169 10.68 13.44 19.11
N VAL A 170 10.96 13.30 17.81
CA VAL A 170 10.71 12.05 17.06
C VAL A 170 11.53 10.89 17.61
N SER A 171 12.80 11.12 17.99
CA SER A 171 13.63 10.06 18.57
C SER A 171 13.21 9.66 19.99
N THR A 172 12.71 10.62 20.78
CA THR A 172 12.23 10.36 22.14
C THR A 172 10.87 9.66 22.16
N ASN A 173 10.00 10.02 21.21
CA ASN A 173 8.66 9.44 21.11
C ASN A 173 8.55 8.37 20.00
N LYS A 174 9.67 7.70 19.71
CA LYS A 174 9.77 6.71 18.63
C LYS A 174 8.74 5.58 18.74
N ASP A 175 8.33 5.25 19.94
CA ASP A 175 7.35 4.20 20.19
C ASP A 175 5.90 4.65 19.94
N GLU A 176 5.61 5.98 20.01
CA GLU A 176 4.31 6.54 19.65
C GLU A 176 4.12 6.59 18.11
N PHE A 177 5.24 6.70 17.38
CA PHE A 177 5.26 6.66 15.91
C PHE A 177 5.42 5.25 15.34
N LYS A 178 5.66 4.26 16.22
CA LYS A 178 5.76 2.86 15.84
C LYS A 178 4.36 2.29 15.72
N GLY A 179 3.96 1.91 14.52
CA GLY A 179 2.74 1.15 14.33
C GLY A 179 2.71 -0.08 15.25
N GLU A 180 1.52 -0.50 15.64
CA GLU A 180 1.34 -1.74 16.40
C GLU A 180 2.03 -2.90 15.68
N LYS A 181 2.67 -3.77 16.46
CA LYS A 181 3.30 -4.97 15.91
C LYS A 181 2.21 -5.78 15.21
N GLY A 182 2.39 -6.01 13.91
CA GLY A 182 1.47 -6.85 13.15
C GLY A 182 1.23 -8.18 13.86
N ASP A 183 0.01 -8.68 13.75
CA ASP A 183 -0.39 -9.96 14.31
C ASP A 183 0.54 -11.09 13.83
N VAL A 184 0.77 -12.04 14.72
CA VAL A 184 1.53 -13.23 14.37
C VAL A 184 0.77 -13.95 13.24
N GLY A 185 1.42 -14.12 12.10
CA GLY A 185 0.83 -14.86 10.98
C GLY A 185 0.28 -16.21 11.42
N PRO A 186 -0.79 -16.68 10.79
CA PRO A 186 -1.37 -17.97 11.12
C PRO A 186 -0.32 -19.08 11.05
N GLN A 187 -0.41 -20.01 11.98
CA GLN A 187 0.48 -21.16 12.02
C GLN A 187 0.41 -21.89 10.68
N GLY A 188 1.56 -22.19 10.09
CA GLY A 188 1.64 -22.93 8.84
C GLY A 188 0.85 -24.25 8.93
N ALA A 189 0.26 -24.67 7.83
CA ALA A 189 -0.46 -25.93 7.75
C ALA A 189 0.43 -27.08 8.22
N ILE A 190 -0.17 -27.99 8.99
CA ILE A 190 0.51 -29.21 9.41
C ILE A 190 0.92 -29.97 8.14
N GLY A 191 2.19 -30.34 8.05
CA GLY A 191 2.72 -31.13 6.93
C GLY A 191 1.91 -32.42 6.76
N LEU A 192 1.69 -32.80 5.52
CA LEU A 192 1.02 -34.07 5.20
C LEU A 192 1.74 -35.24 5.89
N THR A 193 0.95 -36.13 6.48
CA THR A 193 1.47 -37.37 7.04
C THR A 193 2.22 -38.10 5.94
N GLY A 194 3.45 -38.49 6.19
CA GLY A 194 4.24 -39.29 5.24
C GLY A 194 3.50 -40.55 4.84
N PRO A 195 3.73 -41.07 3.64
CA PRO A 195 3.14 -42.31 3.19
C PRO A 195 3.51 -43.43 4.15
N GLN A 196 2.56 -44.31 4.39
CA GLN A 196 2.77 -45.50 5.20
C GLN A 196 3.92 -46.33 4.61
N GLY A 197 4.83 -46.78 5.46
CA GLY A 197 5.93 -47.64 5.07
C GLY A 197 5.41 -48.90 4.36
N ILE A 198 6.16 -49.37 3.36
CA ILE A 198 5.85 -50.62 2.65
C ILE A 198 5.86 -51.79 3.63
N GLN A 199 4.87 -52.64 3.49
CA GLN A 199 4.79 -53.88 4.27
C GLN A 199 6.06 -54.69 4.07
N GLY A 200 6.65 -55.18 5.14
CA GLY A 200 7.82 -56.04 5.09
C GLY A 200 7.56 -57.31 4.24
N PRO A 201 8.59 -57.87 3.64
CA PRO A 201 8.45 -59.11 2.87
C PRO A 201 7.89 -60.23 3.74
N LYS A 202 7.03 -61.03 3.15
CA LYS A 202 6.46 -62.22 3.78
C LYS A 202 7.62 -63.15 4.23
N GLY A 203 7.63 -63.52 5.49
CA GLY A 203 8.60 -64.41 6.03
C GLY A 203 8.63 -65.74 5.21
N GLU A 204 9.80 -66.32 5.05
CA GLU A 204 9.98 -67.58 4.37
C GLU A 204 9.21 -68.71 5.06
N THR A 205 8.61 -69.57 4.26
CA THR A 205 7.90 -70.74 4.80
C THR A 205 8.93 -71.69 5.42
N GLY A 206 8.89 -71.83 6.73
CA GLY A 206 9.77 -72.77 7.42
C GLY A 206 9.60 -74.18 6.85
N SER A 207 10.70 -74.78 6.39
CA SER A 207 10.73 -76.19 6.01
C SER A 207 10.77 -77.02 7.28
N VAL A 208 9.70 -77.74 7.52
CA VAL A 208 9.65 -78.68 8.63
C VAL A 208 10.27 -79.95 8.15
N ASN A 209 11.49 -80.25 8.57
CA ASN A 209 12.04 -81.61 8.43
C ASN A 209 11.38 -82.47 9.49
N MET A 210 10.40 -83.22 9.07
CA MET A 210 9.86 -84.29 9.92
C MET A 210 10.82 -85.51 9.88
N THR A 211 11.68 -85.54 10.86
CA THR A 211 12.28 -86.80 11.25
C THR A 211 11.36 -87.44 12.28
N ASP A 212 10.99 -88.62 11.91
CA ASP A 212 10.10 -89.57 12.55
C ASP A 212 10.40 -89.80 14.03
N SER A 213 9.75 -89.07 14.91
CA SER A 213 9.45 -89.47 16.32
C SER A 213 8.77 -88.34 17.14
N GLY A 214 7.52 -88.50 17.36
CA GLY A 214 6.87 -87.88 18.51
C GLY A 214 6.30 -86.48 18.36
N TRP A 215 5.15 -86.35 18.85
CA TRP A 215 4.33 -85.10 18.92
C TRP A 215 5.08 -83.88 19.44
N ILE A 216 5.05 -82.76 18.65
CA ILE A 216 5.50 -81.46 19.11
C ILE A 216 4.27 -80.59 19.36
N PRO A 217 4.10 -80.01 20.55
CA PRO A 217 2.97 -79.12 20.80
C PRO A 217 3.12 -77.78 20.04
N LEU A 218 2.10 -77.43 19.26
CA LEU A 218 1.98 -76.16 18.58
C LEU A 218 1.69 -75.05 19.64
N THR A 219 2.68 -74.21 19.93
CA THR A 219 2.46 -72.89 20.60
C THR A 219 2.10 -71.84 19.58
N LEU A 220 0.85 -71.44 19.57
CA LEU A 220 0.40 -70.28 18.80
C LEU A 220 0.91 -69.01 19.50
N SER A 221 1.87 -68.37 18.86
CA SER A 221 2.23 -66.98 19.26
C SER A 221 1.35 -66.01 18.53
N LEU A 222 0.39 -65.39 19.21
CA LEU A 222 -0.37 -64.24 18.71
C LEU A 222 0.53 -63.03 18.74
N ILE A 223 0.96 -62.55 17.58
CA ILE A 223 1.59 -61.26 17.43
C ILE A 223 0.46 -60.23 17.31
N HIS A 224 0.30 -59.39 18.32
CA HIS A 224 -0.55 -58.22 18.26
C HIS A 224 0.20 -57.13 17.48
N ILE A 225 -0.47 -56.58 16.46
CA ILE A 225 -0.07 -55.38 15.75
C ILE A 225 -0.51 -54.16 16.56
#